data_2f3b99e37782a7760ceba84a02b51bd7
#
_entry.id   2f3b99e37782a7760ceba84a02b51bd7
#
_cell.length_a   1.000
_cell.length_b   1.000
_cell.length_c   1.000
_cell.angle_alpha   90.00
_cell.angle_beta   90.00
_cell.angle_gamma   90.00
#
_symmetry.space_group_name_H-M   'P 1'
#
loop_
_entity.id
_entity.type
_entity.pdbx_description
1 polymer ?
#
loop_
_entity_poly.entity_id
_entity_poly.type
_entity_poly.pdbx_seq_one_letter_code
_entity_poly.pdbx_strand_id
1 'polypeptide(L)'
;SRASILTGQYSHQNGGYTLGDHLSPDSLNVAKVLQNNGYKTALIGKWHLKKEPSGFDYYKILPGQGKYNNPIFKVKENWKDGNKGGVQEDGFSSDLIGDSSIEWLKKRDSEEPFFLMTHFKATHEPFDYPKRHNSFLKKVHLPEPQSLYDFLPSKSGRSFDGQQLEILTNR
;
A
#
# COMPACT_ATOMS: atom_id res chain seq x y z
N SER A 1 -8.25 -4.94 -3.81
CA SER A 1 -7.15 -5.16 -4.77
C SER A 1 -5.94 -5.89 -4.16
N ARG A 2 -5.40 -5.48 -2.98
CA ARG A 2 -4.24 -6.18 -2.37
C ARG A 2 -4.55 -7.64 -2.02
N ALA A 3 -5.71 -7.92 -1.44
CA ALA A 3 -6.15 -9.30 -1.20
C ALA A 3 -6.17 -10.11 -2.50
N SER A 4 -6.71 -9.53 -3.58
CA SER A 4 -6.78 -10.20 -4.88
C SER A 4 -5.40 -10.46 -5.50
N ILE A 5 -4.46 -9.53 -5.36
CA ILE A 5 -3.07 -9.73 -5.82
C ILE A 5 -2.40 -10.87 -5.07
N LEU A 6 -2.59 -10.93 -3.74
CA LEU A 6 -1.97 -11.96 -2.91
C LEU A 6 -2.57 -13.35 -3.14
N THR A 7 -3.90 -13.43 -3.30
CA THR A 7 -4.62 -14.72 -3.36
C THR A 7 -4.87 -15.21 -4.78
N GLY A 8 -4.73 -14.36 -5.79
CA GLY A 8 -5.16 -14.66 -7.16
C GLY A 8 -6.67 -14.77 -7.33
N GLN A 9 -7.45 -14.37 -6.31
CA GLN A 9 -8.90 -14.53 -6.26
C GLN A 9 -9.63 -13.19 -6.34
N TYR A 10 -10.83 -13.20 -6.91
CA TYR A 10 -11.73 -12.06 -6.82
C TYR A 10 -12.22 -11.82 -5.40
N SER A 11 -12.68 -10.60 -5.11
CA SER A 11 -13.09 -10.20 -3.75
C SER A 11 -14.21 -11.07 -3.15
N HIS A 12 -15.14 -11.56 -3.97
CA HIS A 12 -16.18 -12.49 -3.51
C HIS A 12 -15.68 -13.89 -3.13
N GLN A 13 -14.47 -14.25 -3.53
CA GLN A 13 -13.83 -15.52 -3.18
C GLN A 13 -12.87 -15.37 -2.00
N ASN A 14 -12.12 -14.25 -1.94
CA ASN A 14 -11.15 -14.03 -0.87
C ASN A 14 -11.73 -13.30 0.36
N GLY A 15 -13.02 -12.96 0.36
CA GLY A 15 -13.71 -12.31 1.47
C GLY A 15 -13.46 -10.82 1.65
N GLY A 16 -12.67 -10.19 0.77
CA GLY A 16 -12.34 -8.76 0.84
C GLY A 16 -13.32 -7.89 0.07
N TYR A 17 -14.57 -7.77 0.52
CA TYR A 17 -15.62 -7.02 -0.17
C TYR A 17 -15.50 -5.51 0.00
N THR A 18 -15.10 -5.07 1.18
CA THR A 18 -15.06 -3.66 1.56
C THR A 18 -13.69 -3.26 2.13
N LEU A 19 -13.47 -1.97 2.36
CA LEU A 19 -12.31 -1.47 3.10
C LEU A 19 -12.34 -1.87 4.59
N GLY A 20 -13.51 -2.30 5.08
CA GLY A 20 -13.71 -2.82 6.42
C GLY A 20 -13.18 -4.23 6.64
N ASP A 21 -13.03 -5.00 5.57
CA ASP A 21 -12.68 -6.41 5.64
C ASP A 21 -11.17 -6.65 5.80
N HIS A 22 -10.83 -7.86 6.12
CA HIS A 22 -9.46 -8.32 6.28
C HIS A 22 -9.22 -9.57 5.44
N LEU A 23 -7.96 -9.85 5.13
CA LEU A 23 -7.58 -11.15 4.61
C LEU A 23 -7.32 -12.08 5.81
N SER A 24 -7.96 -13.26 5.81
CA SER A 24 -7.68 -14.27 6.85
C SER A 24 -6.20 -14.65 6.81
N PRO A 25 -5.51 -14.70 7.96
CA PRO A 25 -4.15 -15.23 8.02
C PRO A 25 -4.03 -16.66 7.52
N ASP A 26 -5.12 -17.45 7.55
CA ASP A 26 -5.15 -18.83 7.07
C ASP A 26 -5.30 -18.94 5.56
N SER A 27 -5.74 -17.87 4.90
CA SER A 27 -5.89 -17.88 3.44
C SER A 27 -4.58 -18.23 2.73
N LEU A 28 -4.67 -19.12 1.74
CA LEU A 28 -3.56 -19.38 0.84
C LEU A 28 -3.26 -18.11 0.04
N ASN A 29 -2.00 -17.74 -0.02
CA ASN A 29 -1.52 -16.59 -0.76
C ASN A 29 -0.14 -16.89 -1.38
N VAL A 30 0.25 -16.08 -2.37
CA VAL A 30 1.50 -16.29 -3.11
C VAL A 30 2.73 -16.27 -2.21
N ALA A 31 2.75 -15.47 -1.15
CA ALA A 31 3.89 -15.40 -0.23
C ALA A 31 4.06 -16.72 0.53
N LYS A 32 2.95 -17.33 1.02
CA LYS A 32 2.99 -18.66 1.65
C LYS A 32 3.50 -19.74 0.71
N VAL A 33 3.01 -19.72 -0.54
CA VAL A 33 3.45 -20.70 -1.54
C VAL A 33 4.95 -20.59 -1.77
N LEU A 34 5.46 -19.38 -1.96
CA LEU A 34 6.88 -19.14 -2.19
C LEU A 34 7.72 -19.47 -0.95
N GLN A 35 7.28 -19.05 0.24
CA GLN A 35 7.95 -19.38 1.51
C GLN A 35 8.08 -20.89 1.70
N ASN A 36 7.02 -21.66 1.44
CA ASN A 36 7.04 -23.12 1.52
C ASN A 36 7.93 -23.79 0.46
N ASN A 37 8.32 -23.05 -0.57
CA ASN A 37 9.26 -23.50 -1.60
C ASN A 37 10.65 -22.87 -1.46
N GLY A 38 11.02 -22.44 -0.27
CA GLY A 38 12.39 -22.01 0.06
C GLY A 38 12.71 -20.56 -0.31
N TYR A 39 11.73 -19.75 -0.68
CA TYR A 39 11.96 -18.32 -0.88
C TYR A 39 11.98 -17.57 0.45
N LYS A 40 12.93 -16.66 0.60
CA LYS A 40 12.87 -15.62 1.65
C LYS A 40 11.84 -14.58 1.26
N THR A 41 10.89 -14.32 2.13
CA THR A 41 9.73 -13.51 1.81
C THR A 41 9.67 -12.24 2.66
N ALA A 42 9.44 -11.10 2.02
CA ALA A 42 9.30 -9.82 2.73
C ALA A 42 8.17 -8.94 2.19
N LEU A 43 7.56 -8.18 3.09
CA LEU A 43 6.55 -7.17 2.78
C LEU A 43 6.92 -5.84 3.43
N ILE A 44 7.14 -4.80 2.63
CA ILE A 44 7.52 -3.48 3.13
C ILE A 44 6.56 -2.43 2.58
N GLY A 45 5.95 -1.62 3.47
CA GLY A 45 5.06 -0.53 3.12
C GLY A 45 3.58 -0.78 3.37
N LYS A 46 2.69 -0.31 2.51
CA LYS A 46 1.25 -0.31 2.77
C LYS A 46 0.65 -1.71 2.75
N TRP A 47 0.07 -2.13 3.88
CA TRP A 47 -0.64 -3.42 4.01
C TRP A 47 -2.16 -3.27 3.84
N HIS A 48 -2.79 -2.58 4.75
CA HIS A 48 -4.24 -2.25 4.74
C HIS A 48 -5.19 -3.47 4.70
N LEU A 49 -4.74 -4.62 5.20
CA LEU A 49 -5.58 -5.82 5.33
C LEU A 49 -5.84 -6.22 6.79
N LYS A 50 -5.57 -5.32 7.74
CA LYS A 50 -5.91 -5.31 9.17
C LYS A 50 -5.30 -6.42 10.03
N LYS A 51 -5.34 -7.66 9.58
CA LYS A 51 -4.71 -8.79 10.27
C LYS A 51 -3.22 -8.84 9.95
N GLU A 52 -2.49 -9.57 10.76
CA GLU A 52 -1.05 -9.77 10.58
C GLU A 52 -0.75 -10.35 9.20
N PRO A 53 0.27 -9.83 8.48
CA PRO A 53 0.73 -10.43 7.23
C PRO A 53 1.17 -11.87 7.43
N SER A 54 0.63 -12.80 6.65
CA SER A 54 0.98 -14.23 6.70
C SER A 54 1.74 -14.66 5.45
N GLY A 55 2.73 -15.56 5.63
CA GLY A 55 3.61 -16.03 4.56
C GLY A 55 4.82 -15.14 4.31
N PHE A 56 5.08 -14.18 5.20
CA PHE A 56 6.27 -13.32 5.13
C PHE A 56 7.19 -13.60 6.31
N ASP A 57 8.46 -13.83 6.04
CA ASP A 57 9.53 -13.98 7.05
C ASP A 57 9.79 -12.63 7.73
N TYR A 58 9.73 -11.57 6.95
CA TYR A 58 9.91 -10.19 7.40
C TYR A 58 8.79 -9.31 6.89
N TYR A 59 8.32 -8.40 7.72
CA TYR A 59 7.50 -7.30 7.26
C TYR A 59 7.76 -6.02 8.06
N LYS A 60 7.63 -4.88 7.38
CA LYS A 60 7.62 -3.53 7.95
C LYS A 60 6.53 -2.74 7.27
N ILE A 61 5.37 -2.59 7.92
CA ILE A 61 4.16 -2.13 7.26
C ILE A 61 3.55 -0.87 7.87
N LEU A 62 2.90 -0.09 7.00
CA LEU A 62 2.06 1.04 7.41
C LEU A 62 0.69 0.51 7.89
N PRO A 63 0.25 0.84 9.13
CA PRO A 63 -1.10 0.53 9.58
C PRO A 63 -2.13 1.39 8.84
N GLY A 64 -3.27 0.80 8.49
CA GLY A 64 -4.38 1.46 7.81
C GLY A 64 -3.97 2.13 6.50
N GLN A 65 -4.33 3.39 6.34
CA GLN A 65 -3.96 4.19 5.17
C GLN A 65 -2.50 4.68 5.20
N GLY A 66 -1.87 4.66 6.37
CA GLY A 66 -0.54 5.23 6.59
C GLY A 66 -0.51 6.77 6.50
N LYS A 67 0.62 7.35 6.89
CA LYS A 67 0.91 8.78 6.72
C LYS A 67 2.06 8.96 5.74
N TYR A 68 2.10 10.09 5.05
CA TYR A 68 3.23 10.45 4.20
C TYR A 68 4.44 10.90 5.02
N ASN A 69 4.21 11.78 5.98
CA ASN A 69 5.27 12.35 6.83
C ASN A 69 5.26 11.66 8.19
N ASN A 70 6.42 11.30 8.69
CA ASN A 70 6.66 10.67 9.98
C ASN A 70 5.69 9.50 10.22
N PRO A 71 5.67 8.51 9.33
CA PRO A 71 4.74 7.40 9.40
C PRO A 71 5.02 6.50 10.61
N ILE A 72 3.99 5.78 11.03
CA ILE A 72 4.14 4.67 11.97
C ILE A 72 4.36 3.39 11.14
N PHE A 73 5.36 2.60 11.52
CA PHE A 73 5.56 1.26 10.99
C PHE A 73 5.32 0.19 12.04
N LYS A 74 4.77 -0.93 11.59
CA LYS A 74 4.60 -2.15 12.39
C LYS A 74 5.50 -3.24 11.85
N VAL A 75 6.14 -3.93 12.76
CA VAL A 75 6.93 -5.14 12.53
C VAL A 75 6.39 -6.27 13.39
N LYS A 76 6.89 -7.49 13.21
CA LYS A 76 6.41 -8.68 13.90
C LYS A 76 6.45 -8.53 15.42
N GLU A 77 7.52 -7.96 15.94
CA GLU A 77 7.79 -7.79 17.37
C GLU A 77 6.83 -6.81 18.07
N ASN A 78 6.28 -5.86 17.33
CA ASN A 78 5.36 -4.86 17.86
C ASN A 78 3.94 -4.95 17.29
N TRP A 79 3.59 -6.11 16.72
CA TRP A 79 2.28 -6.32 16.12
C TRP A 79 1.14 -6.19 17.12
N LYS A 80 0.11 -5.49 16.74
CA LYS A 80 -1.22 -5.46 17.36
C LYS A 80 -2.25 -5.31 16.25
N ASP A 81 -3.35 -6.02 16.34
CA ASP A 81 -4.41 -5.98 15.34
C ASP A 81 -4.95 -4.57 15.07
N GLY A 82 -5.40 -4.35 13.87
CA GLY A 82 -5.94 -3.09 13.40
C GLY A 82 -4.86 -2.01 13.25
N ASN A 83 -5.18 -0.78 13.66
CA ASN A 83 -4.28 0.37 13.52
C ASN A 83 -3.45 0.67 14.79
N LYS A 84 -3.50 -0.24 15.79
CA LYS A 84 -2.77 -0.10 17.05
C LYS A 84 -1.33 -0.63 16.91
N GLY A 85 -0.45 -0.12 17.78
CA GLY A 85 0.95 -0.53 17.81
C GLY A 85 1.79 0.10 16.71
N GLY A 86 3.06 -0.32 16.65
CA GLY A 86 4.05 0.24 15.75
C GLY A 86 4.88 1.36 16.37
N VAL A 87 5.90 1.79 15.64
CA VAL A 87 6.83 2.86 16.03
C VAL A 87 6.82 3.92 14.93
N GLN A 88 6.79 5.20 15.36
CA GLN A 88 6.93 6.31 14.44
C GLN A 88 8.38 6.44 13.99
N GLU A 89 8.58 6.66 12.70
CA GLU A 89 9.88 6.97 12.12
C GLU A 89 9.83 8.34 11.44
N ASP A 90 10.88 9.15 11.66
CA ASP A 90 10.98 10.47 11.05
C ASP A 90 11.38 10.36 9.58
N GLY A 91 10.66 11.07 8.72
CA GLY A 91 10.93 11.10 7.30
C GLY A 91 9.68 10.96 6.43
N PHE A 92 9.92 10.83 5.12
CA PHE A 92 8.85 10.65 4.14
C PHE A 92 8.63 9.17 3.86
N SER A 93 7.40 8.72 3.90
CA SER A 93 7.06 7.27 3.85
C SER A 93 7.61 6.54 2.63
N SER A 94 7.63 7.19 1.45
CA SER A 94 8.17 6.53 0.26
C SER A 94 9.69 6.33 0.34
N ASP A 95 10.42 7.27 0.95
CA ASP A 95 11.86 7.15 1.15
C ASP A 95 12.15 6.03 2.15
N LEU A 96 11.49 6.07 3.32
CA LEU A 96 11.65 5.05 4.37
C LEU A 96 11.31 3.63 3.89
N ILE A 97 10.28 3.50 3.03
CA ILE A 97 9.91 2.22 2.42
C ILE A 97 11.00 1.78 1.42
N GLY A 98 11.47 2.68 0.58
CA GLY A 98 12.55 2.41 -0.37
C GLY A 98 13.83 1.98 0.33
N ASP A 99 14.28 2.76 1.32
CA ASP A 99 15.50 2.49 2.09
C ASP A 99 15.40 1.16 2.84
N SER A 100 14.26 0.88 3.50
CA SER A 100 14.03 -0.39 4.18
C SER A 100 14.03 -1.57 3.21
N SER A 101 13.52 -1.39 2.00
CA SER A 101 13.54 -2.44 0.97
C SER A 101 14.96 -2.72 0.48
N ILE A 102 15.76 -1.68 0.25
CA ILE A 102 17.16 -1.81 -0.13
C ILE A 102 17.98 -2.44 0.99
N GLU A 103 17.74 -2.01 2.24
CA GLU A 103 18.41 -2.59 3.41
C GLU A 103 18.12 -4.08 3.56
N TRP A 104 16.86 -4.48 3.41
CA TRP A 104 16.48 -5.89 3.45
C TRP A 104 17.16 -6.69 2.33
N LEU A 105 17.19 -6.16 1.10
CA LEU A 105 17.86 -6.79 -0.04
C LEU A 105 19.37 -6.97 0.20
N LYS A 106 20.02 -6.01 0.87
CA LYS A 106 21.44 -6.09 1.19
C LYS A 106 21.77 -7.08 2.30
N LYS A 107 20.84 -7.30 3.24
CA LYS A 107 21.04 -8.17 4.40
C LYS A 107 20.69 -9.65 4.14
N ARG A 108 19.93 -9.93 3.08
CA ARG A 108 19.56 -11.32 2.74
C ARG A 108 20.77 -12.10 2.25
N ASP A 109 20.72 -13.42 2.35
CA ASP A 109 21.66 -14.28 1.67
C ASP A 109 21.48 -14.16 0.16
N SER A 110 22.56 -13.90 -0.59
CA SER A 110 22.52 -13.73 -2.04
C SER A 110 22.17 -15.02 -2.78
N GLU A 111 22.44 -16.17 -2.19
CA GLU A 111 22.21 -17.50 -2.79
C GLU A 111 20.76 -17.97 -2.60
N GLU A 112 20.02 -17.38 -1.66
CA GLU A 112 18.62 -17.76 -1.44
C GLU A 112 17.67 -17.00 -2.40
N PRO A 113 16.72 -17.70 -3.06
CA PRO A 113 15.69 -17.05 -3.82
C PRO A 113 14.82 -16.19 -2.90
N PHE A 114 14.32 -15.07 -3.41
CA PHE A 114 13.54 -14.16 -2.58
C PHE A 114 12.26 -13.66 -3.28
N PHE A 115 11.32 -13.25 -2.46
CA PHE A 115 10.10 -12.55 -2.85
C PHE A 115 9.91 -11.32 -1.98
N LEU A 116 10.05 -10.15 -2.58
CA LEU A 116 9.86 -8.86 -1.92
C LEU A 116 8.66 -8.12 -2.51
N MET A 117 7.71 -7.77 -1.67
CA MET A 117 6.62 -6.86 -2.00
C MET A 117 6.88 -5.49 -1.39
N THR A 118 7.18 -4.50 -2.23
CA THR A 118 7.33 -3.11 -1.80
C THR A 118 6.07 -2.31 -2.19
N HIS A 119 5.32 -1.87 -1.20
CA HIS A 119 4.03 -1.21 -1.38
C HIS A 119 4.07 0.24 -0.89
N PHE A 120 4.06 1.19 -1.81
CA PHE A 120 4.01 2.60 -1.47
C PHE A 120 2.60 3.08 -1.10
N LYS A 121 2.51 4.13 -0.25
CA LYS A 121 1.28 4.89 -0.03
C LYS A 121 0.94 5.77 -1.24
N ALA A 122 1.96 6.34 -1.89
CA ALA A 122 1.78 7.13 -3.10
C ALA A 122 1.13 6.27 -4.21
N THR A 123 0.23 6.81 -4.95
CA THR A 123 -0.25 8.19 -5.06
C THR A 123 -1.62 8.43 -4.41
N HIS A 124 -1.91 7.82 -3.28
CA HIS A 124 -3.19 8.00 -2.57
C HIS A 124 -3.27 9.40 -1.94
N GLU A 125 -4.49 9.93 -1.81
CA GLU A 125 -4.72 11.19 -1.09
C GLU A 125 -4.07 11.20 0.32
N PRO A 126 -3.62 12.36 0.82
CA PRO A 126 -3.74 13.72 0.30
C PRO A 126 -2.71 14.13 -0.76
N PHE A 127 -2.13 13.18 -1.48
CA PHE A 127 -1.20 13.40 -2.60
C PHE A 127 0.11 14.13 -2.21
N ASP A 128 0.53 14.00 -0.96
CA ASP A 128 1.77 14.61 -0.48
C ASP A 128 3.00 14.09 -1.22
N TYR A 129 3.97 14.98 -1.35
CA TYR A 129 5.27 14.68 -1.94
C TYR A 129 6.41 15.37 -1.14
N PRO A 130 7.64 14.87 -1.20
CA PRO A 130 8.76 15.47 -0.52
C PRO A 130 9.07 16.89 -1.05
N LYS A 131 9.43 17.82 -0.17
CA LYS A 131 9.74 19.22 -0.52
C LYS A 131 10.78 19.36 -1.64
N ARG A 132 11.72 18.41 -1.77
CA ARG A 132 12.72 18.40 -2.86
C ARG A 132 12.09 18.33 -4.26
N HIS A 133 10.83 17.92 -4.38
CA HIS A 133 10.10 17.86 -5.64
C HIS A 133 9.18 19.07 -5.90
N ASN A 134 9.20 20.11 -5.04
CA ASN A 134 8.35 21.31 -5.20
C ASN A 134 8.50 22.01 -6.55
N SER A 135 9.64 21.90 -7.19
CA SER A 135 9.90 22.50 -8.52
C SER A 135 9.62 21.54 -9.68
N PHE A 136 9.35 20.26 -9.37
CA PHE A 136 9.06 19.25 -10.40
C PHE A 136 7.77 19.61 -11.13
N LEU A 137 7.81 19.63 -12.44
CA LEU A 137 6.70 19.96 -13.32
C LEU A 137 6.15 21.41 -13.22
N LYS A 138 6.79 22.33 -12.49
CA LYS A 138 6.32 23.74 -12.37
C LYS A 138 6.15 24.45 -13.73
N LYS A 139 6.88 24.03 -14.76
CA LYS A 139 6.86 24.63 -16.09
C LYS A 139 6.20 23.72 -17.13
N VAL A 140 5.58 22.63 -16.70
CA VAL A 140 4.93 21.67 -17.58
C VAL A 140 3.43 21.84 -17.47
N HIS A 141 2.77 22.11 -18.59
CA HIS A 141 1.31 22.05 -18.67
C HIS A 141 0.92 20.60 -18.90
N LEU A 142 0.25 19.98 -17.93
CA LEU A 142 -0.27 18.64 -18.07
C LEU A 142 -1.60 18.70 -18.84
N PRO A 143 -1.78 17.89 -19.89
CA PRO A 143 -3.03 17.89 -20.63
C PRO A 143 -4.17 17.35 -19.74
N GLU A 144 -5.28 18.07 -19.72
CA GLU A 144 -6.48 17.62 -19.03
C GLU A 144 -7.28 16.69 -19.95
N PRO A 145 -7.72 15.52 -19.46
CA PRO A 145 -8.58 14.66 -20.26
C PRO A 145 -9.97 15.32 -20.43
N GLN A 146 -10.58 15.15 -21.60
CA GLN A 146 -11.92 15.70 -21.86
C GLN A 146 -12.96 15.24 -20.83
N SER A 147 -12.81 14.02 -20.31
CA SER A 147 -13.69 13.44 -19.29
C SER A 147 -13.54 14.07 -17.90
N LEU A 148 -12.56 14.95 -17.67
CA LEU A 148 -12.36 15.62 -16.38
C LEU A 148 -13.59 16.45 -15.96
N TYR A 149 -14.27 17.01 -16.94
CA TYR A 149 -15.45 17.86 -16.75
C TYR A 149 -16.77 17.15 -17.08
N ASP A 150 -16.76 15.82 -17.23
CA ASP A 150 -17.95 15.03 -17.57
C ASP A 150 -18.74 14.68 -16.30
N PHE A 151 -19.64 15.60 -15.91
CA PHE A 151 -20.48 15.50 -14.71
C PHE A 151 -21.88 14.94 -14.99
N LEU A 152 -22.11 14.33 -16.13
CA LEU A 152 -23.47 13.90 -16.50
C LEU A 152 -23.94 12.72 -15.64
N PRO A 153 -25.03 12.89 -14.86
CA PRO A 153 -25.58 11.86 -13.98
C PRO A 153 -26.05 10.61 -14.72
N SER A 154 -26.23 10.71 -16.04
CA SER A 154 -26.80 9.65 -16.88
C SER A 154 -25.85 8.50 -17.18
N LYS A 155 -24.56 8.62 -16.95
CA LYS A 155 -23.59 7.62 -17.41
C LYS A 155 -23.25 6.54 -16.40
N SER A 156 -23.31 6.82 -15.11
CA SER A 156 -23.22 5.80 -14.05
C SER A 156 -23.55 6.43 -12.70
N GLY A 157 -24.59 6.00 -12.02
CA GLY A 157 -24.92 6.44 -10.66
C GLY A 157 -23.82 6.19 -9.61
N ARG A 158 -22.79 5.41 -9.96
CA ARG A 158 -21.64 5.11 -9.08
C ARG A 158 -20.53 6.16 -9.15
N SER A 159 -20.48 6.97 -10.20
CA SER A 159 -19.48 8.03 -10.34
C SER A 159 -19.89 9.35 -9.67
N PHE A 160 -21.11 9.41 -9.12
CA PHE A 160 -21.69 10.62 -8.57
C PHE A 160 -21.26 10.91 -7.13
N ASP A 161 -21.01 9.87 -6.34
CA ASP A 161 -20.59 10.00 -4.94
C ASP A 161 -19.07 10.02 -4.81
N GLY A 162 -18.47 11.19 -4.67
CA GLY A 162 -17.10 11.34 -4.18
C GLY A 162 -16.01 11.61 -5.22
N GLN A 163 -16.35 11.79 -6.51
CA GLN A 163 -15.38 12.10 -7.57
C GLN A 163 -15.68 13.39 -8.33
N GLN A 164 -16.39 14.30 -7.72
CA GLN A 164 -16.63 15.61 -8.30
C GLN A 164 -15.36 16.45 -8.25
N LEU A 165 -15.09 17.20 -9.33
CA LEU A 165 -13.93 18.10 -9.40
C LEU A 165 -13.87 19.07 -8.20
N GLU A 166 -15.00 19.54 -7.72
CA GLU A 166 -15.12 20.38 -6.53
C GLU A 166 -14.55 19.72 -5.28
N ILE A 167 -14.74 18.41 -5.10
CA ILE A 167 -14.18 17.66 -3.97
C ILE A 167 -12.66 17.53 -4.12
N LEU A 168 -12.15 17.43 -5.34
CA LEU A 168 -10.72 17.31 -5.62
C LEU A 168 -9.99 18.65 -5.55
N THR A 169 -10.65 19.75 -5.88
CA THR A 169 -10.06 21.10 -5.90
C THR A 169 -10.15 21.82 -4.56
N ASN A 170 -11.07 21.43 -3.67
CA ASN A 170 -11.25 22.02 -2.34
C ASN A 170 -10.48 21.28 -1.23
N ARG A 171 -9.57 20.38 -1.57
CA ARG A 171 -8.64 19.71 -0.67
C ARG A 171 -7.23 20.21 -0.94
#